data_b4298ea7beeec341ab017506d84870aa
#
_entry.id   b4298ea7beeec341ab017506d84870aa
#
_cell.length_a   1.000
_cell.length_b   1.000
_cell.length_c   1.000
_cell.angle_alpha   90.00
_cell.angle_beta   90.00
_cell.angle_gamma   90.00
#
_symmetry.space_group_name_H-M   'P 1'
#
loop_
_entity.id
_entity.type
_entity.pdbx_description
1 polymer ?
#
loop_
_entity_poly.entity_id
_entity_poly.type
_entity_poly.pdbx_seq_one_letter_code
_entity_poly.pdbx_strand_id
1 'polypeptide(L)' 'MSHAIIRGKSGRRHEVDFEDSPVRVEIYASEETIEIVVEADTDELPQERRRFALLSIPRSLFSQATAETAKRQKLR' A
#
# COMPACT_ATOMS: atom_id res chain seq x y z
N MET A 1 -11.61 -6.87 -5.37
CA MET A 1 -11.68 -5.42 -5.12
C MET A 1 -10.53 -4.99 -4.23
N SER A 2 -9.94 -3.86 -4.54
CA SER A 2 -8.81 -3.35 -3.77
C SER A 2 -9.26 -2.19 -2.89
N HIS A 3 -8.74 -2.12 -1.68
CA HIS A 3 -9.02 -1.01 -0.78
C HIS A 3 -7.90 -0.85 0.23
N ALA A 4 -7.81 0.33 0.82
CA ALA A 4 -6.86 0.63 1.88
C ALA A 4 -7.61 1.23 3.06
N ILE A 5 -7.29 0.79 4.25
CA ILE A 5 -7.88 1.27 5.50
C ILE A 5 -6.77 1.73 6.41
N ILE A 6 -6.90 2.95 6.94
CA ILE A 6 -5.92 3.54 7.84
C ILE A 6 -6.65 4.06 9.07
N ARG A 7 -6.12 3.76 10.25
CA ARG A 7 -6.61 4.32 11.50
C ARG A 7 -5.51 5.15 12.15
N GLY A 8 -5.81 6.41 12.38
CA GLY A 8 -4.86 7.30 13.02
C GLY A 8 -4.91 7.20 14.55
N LYS A 9 -4.04 7.95 15.19
CA LYS A 9 -3.90 7.97 16.65
C LYS A 9 -5.19 8.44 17.34
N SER A 10 -5.98 9.29 16.67
CA SER A 10 -7.28 9.74 17.19
C SER A 10 -8.38 8.68 17.12
N GLY A 11 -8.11 7.54 16.51
CA GLY A 11 -9.10 6.50 16.27
C GLY A 11 -9.92 6.70 15.00
N ARG A 12 -9.73 7.80 14.28
CA ARG A 12 -10.46 8.08 13.06
C ARG A 12 -9.99 7.14 11.96
N ARG A 13 -10.95 6.55 11.27
CA ARG A 13 -10.69 5.62 10.18
C ARG A 13 -10.82 6.34 8.84
N HIS A 14 -9.86 6.10 7.97
CA HIS A 14 -9.89 6.57 6.59
C HIS A 14 -9.85 5.37 5.67
N GLU A 15 -10.64 5.42 4.61
CA GLU A 15 -10.70 4.32 3.66
C GLU A 15 -10.66 4.86 2.24
N VAL A 16 -9.85 4.22 1.40
CA VAL A 16 -9.86 4.44 -0.04
C VAL A 16 -10.34 3.14 -0.68
N ASP A 17 -11.49 3.19 -1.33
CA ASP A 17 -12.06 2.04 -2.02
C ASP A 17 -11.86 2.22 -3.52
N PHE A 18 -11.09 1.31 -4.12
CA PHE A 18 -10.85 1.33 -5.56
C PHE A 18 -11.95 0.61 -6.35
N GLU A 19 -12.91 0.02 -5.64
CA GLU A 19 -14.02 -0.73 -6.23
C GLU A 19 -13.50 -1.80 -7.20
N ASP A 20 -14.08 -1.90 -8.39
CA ASP A 20 -13.64 -2.85 -9.40
C ASP A 20 -12.64 -2.25 -10.39
N SER A 21 -12.18 -1.03 -10.14
CA SER A 21 -11.21 -0.37 -11.01
C SER A 21 -9.86 -1.09 -10.97
N PRO A 22 -9.20 -1.28 -12.12
CA PRO A 22 -7.83 -1.76 -12.11
C PRO A 22 -6.91 -0.83 -11.32
N VAL A 23 -5.99 -1.39 -10.60
CA VAL A 23 -5.01 -0.62 -9.83
C VAL A 23 -3.60 -0.95 -10.31
N ARG A 24 -2.73 0.05 -10.20
CA ARG A 24 -1.32 -0.11 -10.44
C ARG A 24 -0.60 -0.09 -9.10
N VAL A 25 0.28 -1.06 -8.89
CA VAL A 25 1.09 -1.14 -7.67
C VAL A 25 2.53 -0.89 -8.03
N GLU A 26 3.15 0.06 -7.33
CA GLU A 26 4.55 0.38 -7.53
C GLU A 26 5.26 0.36 -6.18
N ILE A 27 6.49 -0.13 -6.18
CA ILE A 27 7.33 -0.15 -4.98
C ILE A 27 8.60 0.60 -5.29
N TYR A 28 8.90 1.61 -4.48
CA TYR A 28 10.12 2.40 -4.60
C TYR A 28 10.98 2.15 -3.37
N ALA A 29 12.25 1.85 -3.58
CA ALA A 29 13.15 1.54 -2.49
C ALA A 29 14.33 2.51 -2.50
N SER A 30 14.63 3.07 -1.33
CA SER A 30 15.88 3.78 -1.07
C SER A 30 16.70 2.97 -0.07
N GLU A 31 17.81 3.50 0.40
CA GLU A 31 18.64 2.80 1.39
C GLU A 31 17.91 2.59 2.71
N GLU A 32 17.04 3.50 3.09
CA GLU A 32 16.41 3.49 4.40
C GLU A 32 14.90 3.25 4.37
N THR A 33 14.26 3.48 3.23
CA THR A 33 12.80 3.53 3.17
C THR A 33 12.27 2.73 2.00
N ILE A 34 11.11 2.10 2.22
CA ILE A 34 10.29 1.49 1.17
C ILE A 34 8.99 2.29 1.08
N GLU A 35 8.63 2.69 -0.14
CA GLU A 35 7.34 3.29 -0.42
C GLU A 35 6.52 2.35 -1.30
N ILE A 36 5.29 2.07 -0.86
CA ILE A 36 4.36 1.24 -1.63
C ILE A 36 3.22 2.13 -2.06
N VAL A 37 3.00 2.20 -3.37
CA VAL A 37 1.95 3.05 -3.96
C VAL A 37 0.95 2.17 -4.67
N VAL A 38 -0.33 2.40 -4.38
CA VAL A 38 -1.45 1.78 -5.10
C VAL A 38 -2.28 2.91 -5.68
N GLU A 39 -2.47 2.95 -6.99
CA GLU A 39 -3.17 4.02 -7.66
C GLU A 39 -4.20 3.44 -8.62
N ALA A 40 -5.38 4.07 -8.69
CA ALA A 40 -6.41 3.69 -9.65
C ALA A 40 -5.93 4.04 -11.06
N ASP A 41 -5.78 3.02 -11.89
CA ASP A 41 -5.16 3.14 -13.20
C ASP A 41 -6.08 3.79 -14.24
N THR A 42 -7.39 3.68 -14.03
CA THR A 42 -8.38 4.14 -15.00
C THR A 42 -9.13 5.41 -14.58
N ASP A 43 -8.74 6.05 -13.48
CA ASP A 43 -9.37 7.30 -13.09
C ASP A 43 -9.00 8.40 -14.09
N GLU A 44 -10.01 9.00 -14.74
CA GLU A 44 -9.81 10.09 -15.71
C GLU A 44 -9.71 11.45 -15.03
N LEU A 45 -9.69 11.47 -13.72
CA LEU A 45 -9.60 12.71 -12.94
C LEU A 45 -8.17 13.28 -13.01
N PRO A 46 -8.01 14.59 -12.75
CA PRO A 46 -6.68 15.16 -12.56
C PRO A 46 -5.89 14.38 -11.52
N GLN A 47 -4.58 14.35 -11.66
CA GLN A 47 -3.70 13.53 -10.82
C GLN A 47 -3.95 13.73 -9.32
N GLU A 48 -4.24 14.96 -8.88
CA GLU A 48 -4.50 15.26 -7.48
C GLU A 48 -5.85 14.75 -6.98
N ARG A 49 -6.70 14.22 -7.86
CA ARG A 49 -8.01 13.66 -7.49
C ARG A 49 -8.11 12.16 -7.73
N ARG A 50 -7.08 11.56 -8.26
CA ARG A 50 -7.09 10.11 -8.47
C ARG A 50 -7.01 9.40 -7.13
N ARG A 51 -7.75 8.32 -7.01
CA ARG A 51 -7.67 7.50 -5.81
C ARG A 51 -6.30 6.85 -5.74
N PHE A 52 -5.62 7.00 -4.63
CA PHE A 52 -4.35 6.34 -4.40
C PHE A 52 -4.12 6.11 -2.92
N ALA A 53 -3.25 5.18 -2.62
CA ALA A 53 -2.74 4.95 -1.28
C ALA A 53 -1.22 4.88 -1.34
N LEU A 54 -0.56 5.53 -0.40
CA LEU A 54 0.89 5.51 -0.28
C LEU A 54 1.26 5.11 1.13
N LEU A 55 2.12 4.13 1.26
CA LEU A 55 2.65 3.68 2.53
C LEU A 55 4.17 3.82 2.49
N SER A 56 4.73 4.54 3.45
CA SER A 56 6.17 4.70 3.59
C SER A 56 6.61 4.09 4.91
N ILE A 57 7.52 3.14 4.84
CA ILE A 57 7.99 2.43 6.03
C ILE A 57 9.51 2.24 5.97
N PRO A 58 10.17 2.05 7.14
CA PRO A 58 11.58 1.70 7.14
C PRO A 58 11.82 0.39 6.39
N ARG A 59 12.86 0.39 5.57
CA ARG A 59 13.20 -0.78 4.75
C ARG A 59 13.45 -2.03 5.59
N SER A 60 14.05 -1.87 6.78
CA SER A 60 14.32 -2.98 7.67
C SER A 60 13.03 -3.69 8.11
N LEU A 61 11.97 -2.93 8.39
CA LEU A 61 10.68 -3.51 8.78
C LEU A 61 10.04 -4.27 7.64
N PHE A 62 10.13 -3.74 6.42
CA PHE A 62 9.61 -4.41 5.24
C PHE A 62 10.34 -5.73 5.00
N SER A 63 11.66 -5.71 5.07
CA SER A 63 12.49 -6.91 4.88
C SER A 63 12.17 -7.98 5.93
N GLN A 64 11.99 -7.57 7.17
CA GLN A 64 11.62 -8.48 8.27
C GLN A 64 10.24 -9.11 8.01
N ALA A 65 9.27 -8.31 7.61
CA ALA A 65 7.91 -8.80 7.35
C ALA A 65 7.87 -9.80 6.20
N THR A 66 8.61 -9.53 5.11
CA THR A 66 8.66 -10.46 3.97
C THR A 66 9.35 -11.76 4.34
N ALA A 67 10.40 -11.71 5.16
CA ALA A 67 11.09 -12.90 5.64
C ALA A 67 10.15 -13.76 6.50
N GLU A 68 9.39 -13.14 7.40
CA GLU A 68 8.41 -13.84 8.23
C GLU A 68 7.30 -14.48 7.40
N THR A 69 6.83 -13.79 6.37
CA THR A 69 5.83 -14.32 5.45
C THR A 69 6.34 -15.57 4.73
N ALA A 70 7.58 -15.54 4.27
CA ALA A 70 8.20 -16.69 3.62
C ALA A 70 8.30 -17.89 4.57
N LYS A 71 8.64 -17.68 5.84
CA LYS A 71 8.66 -18.73 6.84
C LYS A 71 7.29 -19.35 7.07
N ARG A 72 6.25 -18.52 7.17
CA ARG A 72 4.88 -19.02 7.37
C ARG A 72 4.43 -19.87 6.18
N GLN A 73 4.79 -19.47 4.97
CA GLN A 73 4.44 -20.23 3.78
C GLN A 73 5.13 -21.60 3.76
N LYS A 74 6.35 -21.69 4.26
CA LYS A 74 7.09 -22.96 4.33
C LYS A 74 6.51 -23.94 5.32
N LEU A 75 5.78 -23.45 6.31
CA LEU A 75 5.20 -24.29 7.35
C LEU A 75 3.85 -24.91 6.99
N ARG A 76 3.37 -24.65 5.80
CA ARG A 76 2.10 -25.22 5.32
C ARG A 76 2.31 -26.51 4.53
#